data_420b721969f4f22b19f764d0aa14c83b
#
_entry.id   420b721969f4f22b19f764d0aa14c83b
#
_cell.length_a   1.000
_cell.length_b   1.000
_cell.length_c   1.000
_cell.angle_alpha   90.00
_cell.angle_beta   90.00
_cell.angle_gamma   90.00
#
_symmetry.space_group_name_H-M   'P 1'
#
loop_
_entity.id
_entity.type
_entity.pdbx_description
1 polymer ?
#
loop_
_entity_poly.entity_id
_entity_poly.type
_entity_poly.pdbx_seq_one_letter_code
_entity_poly.pdbx_strand_id
1 'polypeptide(L)'
;LAIFTAALLTGCGSPETPAAEGAALKETGTLMLSVNPEIQIDYNKEGKVIALAGQNEEGKGIVEAYPDYIGKNCDVVLRDLVEKINEAGYFVEDIDGNEKNIVLQLEPGSVLPSDHFLADMSASTQAVVKEISLSSGIVTIDGDDYDPAYAKGGELSPYITLEKAQEIALTQANVPAEDAVFDDKEFDHDDGTPVFELEFTANGNEYEYDVHAATGKVVKAGHKAVNAQAGQQQTSSSGDYNDTDYGPNNDGVTDYNDTDYGPNNDGVTDYNDTDYGPNNDGVTDYNDTDYGPNNDGVTDYNDTD
;
A
#
# COMPACT_ATOMS: atom_id res chain seq x y z
N LEU A 1 -82.75 -13.69 19.91
CA LEU A 1 -82.21 -12.52 19.12
C LEU A 1 -81.43 -11.66 20.12
N ALA A 2 -80.13 -11.78 20.17
CA ALA A 2 -79.27 -11.00 21.04
C ALA A 2 -78.60 -9.88 20.22
N ILE A 3 -78.79 -8.66 20.67
CA ILE A 3 -78.20 -7.45 20.09
C ILE A 3 -76.95 -7.12 20.90
N PHE A 4 -75.77 -7.21 20.28
CA PHE A 4 -74.52 -6.72 20.86
C PHE A 4 -74.31 -5.26 20.49
N THR A 5 -74.27 -4.41 21.50
CA THR A 5 -73.91 -3.00 21.37
C THR A 5 -72.42 -2.86 21.52
N ALA A 6 -71.70 -2.43 20.48
CA ALA A 6 -70.30 -2.08 20.54
C ALA A 6 -70.12 -0.65 21.04
N ALA A 7 -69.37 -0.49 22.14
CA ALA A 7 -68.98 0.82 22.66
C ALA A 7 -67.62 1.22 22.02
N LEU A 8 -67.61 2.35 21.29
CA LEU A 8 -66.41 2.98 20.80
C LEU A 8 -65.78 3.83 21.90
N LEU A 9 -64.63 3.41 22.39
CA LEU A 9 -63.73 4.23 23.22
C LEU A 9 -62.76 4.95 22.32
N THR A 10 -62.94 6.26 22.12
CA THR A 10 -61.98 7.16 21.52
C THR A 10 -60.91 7.51 22.56
N GLY A 11 -59.77 6.84 22.54
CA GLY A 11 -58.56 7.25 23.27
C GLY A 11 -57.76 8.26 22.43
N CYS A 12 -57.68 9.52 22.88
CA CYS A 12 -56.65 10.46 22.41
C CYS A 12 -55.33 9.99 22.98
N GLY A 13 -54.56 9.25 22.16
CA GLY A 13 -53.13 9.05 22.37
C GLY A 13 -52.36 10.15 21.65
N SER A 14 -51.61 10.97 22.38
CA SER A 14 -50.59 11.83 21.84
C SER A 14 -49.60 11.00 21.01
N PRO A 15 -49.05 11.50 19.91
CA PRO A 15 -48.00 10.81 19.21
C PRO A 15 -46.76 10.83 20.10
N GLU A 16 -46.42 9.69 20.73
CA GLU A 16 -45.08 9.47 21.22
C GLU A 16 -44.15 9.48 20.03
N THR A 17 -43.29 10.49 19.98
CA THR A 17 -42.11 10.51 19.11
C THR A 17 -41.31 9.22 19.46
N PRO A 18 -41.02 8.36 18.49
CA PRO A 18 -40.11 7.28 18.79
C PRO A 18 -38.78 7.91 19.24
N ALA A 19 -38.44 7.69 20.51
CA ALA A 19 -37.07 7.92 20.96
C ALA A 19 -36.16 7.20 19.97
N ALA A 20 -35.15 7.91 19.45
CA ALA A 20 -34.09 7.31 18.70
C ALA A 20 -33.62 6.09 19.50
N GLU A 21 -33.90 4.89 18.98
CA GLU A 21 -33.30 3.67 19.50
C GLU A 21 -31.79 3.91 19.35
N GLY A 22 -31.13 4.16 20.47
CA GLY A 22 -29.69 4.14 20.56
C GLY A 22 -29.24 2.84 19.90
N ALA A 23 -28.29 2.92 18.99
CA ALA A 23 -27.77 1.77 18.28
C ALA A 23 -27.58 0.64 19.28
N ALA A 24 -28.36 -0.42 19.16
CA ALA A 24 -28.23 -1.60 20.00
C ALA A 24 -26.80 -2.05 19.83
N LEU A 25 -26.04 -2.09 20.92
CA LEU A 25 -24.67 -2.61 20.92
C LEU A 25 -24.75 -4.00 20.26
N LYS A 26 -24.09 -4.14 19.11
CA LYS A 26 -24.02 -5.44 18.44
C LYS A 26 -23.48 -6.44 19.43
N GLU A 27 -24.15 -7.56 19.66
CA GLU A 27 -23.61 -8.67 20.49
C GLU A 27 -22.43 -9.36 19.79
N THR A 28 -22.04 -8.87 18.63
CA THR A 28 -21.00 -9.41 17.74
C THR A 28 -20.05 -8.29 17.28
N GLY A 29 -18.84 -8.68 16.92
CA GLY A 29 -17.88 -7.82 16.25
C GLY A 29 -17.42 -8.40 14.93
N THR A 30 -16.82 -7.57 14.12
CA THR A 30 -16.27 -7.93 12.81
C THR A 30 -14.84 -7.43 12.70
N LEU A 31 -13.93 -8.34 12.38
CA LEU A 31 -12.53 -8.06 12.07
C LEU A 31 -12.30 -8.34 10.58
N MET A 32 -11.79 -7.37 9.84
CA MET A 32 -11.33 -7.53 8.47
C MET A 32 -9.85 -7.90 8.47
N LEU A 33 -9.51 -8.96 7.76
CA LEU A 33 -8.13 -9.35 7.42
C LEU A 33 -7.89 -8.99 5.95
N SER A 34 -7.01 -8.07 5.69
CA SER A 34 -6.69 -7.61 4.33
C SER A 34 -5.19 -7.77 4.04
N VAL A 35 -4.90 -8.54 3.00
CA VAL A 35 -3.59 -8.71 2.39
C VAL A 35 -3.73 -8.61 0.87
N ASN A 36 -4.82 -9.05 0.32
CA ASN A 36 -5.23 -9.55 -0.96
C ASN A 36 -4.84 -11.04 -1.07
N PRO A 37 -5.59 -11.91 -0.37
CA PRO A 37 -7.08 -11.91 -0.18
C PRO A 37 -7.62 -10.98 0.92
N GLU A 38 -8.95 -10.70 0.86
CA GLU A 38 -9.70 -9.93 1.84
C GLU A 38 -10.78 -10.82 2.48
N ILE A 39 -10.73 -10.94 3.82
CA ILE A 39 -11.58 -11.87 4.57
C ILE A 39 -12.19 -11.17 5.77
N GLN A 40 -13.52 -11.22 5.85
CA GLN A 40 -14.28 -10.79 7.00
C GLN A 40 -14.38 -11.94 8.02
N ILE A 41 -14.13 -11.64 9.28
CA ILE A 41 -14.18 -12.55 10.41
C ILE A 41 -15.21 -12.02 11.39
N ASP A 42 -16.39 -12.63 11.45
CA ASP A 42 -17.41 -12.28 12.44
C ASP A 42 -17.23 -13.14 13.69
N TYR A 43 -17.28 -12.49 14.85
CA TYR A 43 -17.09 -13.15 16.15
C TYR A 43 -18.12 -12.67 17.17
N ASN A 44 -18.34 -13.48 18.20
CA ASN A 44 -19.24 -13.17 19.32
C ASN A 44 -18.51 -12.47 20.48
N LYS A 45 -19.24 -12.07 21.50
CA LYS A 45 -18.71 -11.38 22.69
C LYS A 45 -17.64 -12.18 23.47
N GLU A 46 -17.55 -13.50 23.28
CA GLU A 46 -16.51 -14.35 23.85
C GLU A 46 -15.28 -14.47 22.91
N GLY A 47 -15.24 -13.76 21.79
CA GLY A 47 -14.14 -13.84 20.79
C GLY A 47 -14.15 -15.14 19.99
N LYS A 48 -15.30 -15.84 19.90
CA LYS A 48 -15.45 -17.03 19.08
C LYS A 48 -15.96 -16.67 17.71
N VAL A 49 -15.32 -17.20 16.66
CA VAL A 49 -15.73 -16.99 15.28
C VAL A 49 -17.07 -17.66 15.00
N ILE A 50 -17.99 -16.90 14.40
CA ILE A 50 -19.34 -17.33 14.04
C ILE A 50 -19.56 -17.35 12.52
N ALA A 51 -18.82 -16.55 11.76
CA ALA A 51 -18.83 -16.58 10.30
C ALA A 51 -17.48 -16.13 9.72
N LEU A 52 -17.19 -16.60 8.51
CA LEU A 52 -16.14 -16.07 7.63
C LEU A 52 -16.77 -15.75 6.27
N ALA A 53 -16.36 -14.64 5.67
CA ALA A 53 -16.78 -14.26 4.33
C ALA A 53 -15.58 -13.68 3.53
N GLY A 54 -15.26 -14.27 2.39
CA GLY A 54 -14.32 -13.67 1.44
C GLY A 54 -14.96 -12.46 0.75
N GLN A 55 -14.30 -11.32 0.82
CA GLN A 55 -14.80 -10.07 0.25
C GLN A 55 -14.38 -9.90 -1.22
N ASN A 56 -13.34 -10.60 -1.65
CA ASN A 56 -12.90 -10.73 -3.04
C ASN A 56 -12.82 -12.22 -3.46
N GLU A 57 -12.48 -12.49 -4.72
CA GLU A 57 -12.44 -13.86 -5.24
C GLU A 57 -11.36 -14.71 -4.54
N GLU A 58 -10.21 -14.11 -4.25
CA GLU A 58 -9.10 -14.74 -3.53
C GLU A 58 -9.53 -15.10 -2.10
N GLY A 59 -10.18 -14.18 -1.40
CA GLY A 59 -10.71 -14.41 -0.05
C GLY A 59 -11.77 -15.50 0.00
N LYS A 60 -12.65 -15.59 -1.01
CA LYS A 60 -13.61 -16.69 -1.13
C LYS A 60 -12.92 -18.03 -1.25
N GLY A 61 -11.87 -18.13 -2.08
CA GLY A 61 -11.09 -19.35 -2.24
C GLY A 61 -10.44 -19.83 -0.94
N ILE A 62 -9.88 -18.90 -0.16
CA ILE A 62 -9.28 -19.20 1.15
C ILE A 62 -10.35 -19.69 2.15
N VAL A 63 -11.50 -19.00 2.23
CA VAL A 63 -12.60 -19.37 3.14
C VAL A 63 -13.17 -20.74 2.77
N GLU A 64 -13.37 -21.05 1.49
CA GLU A 64 -13.83 -22.38 1.03
C GLU A 64 -12.86 -23.50 1.41
N ALA A 65 -11.56 -23.22 1.41
CA ALA A 65 -10.52 -24.17 1.84
C ALA A 65 -10.40 -24.31 3.36
N TYR A 66 -11.19 -23.57 4.15
CA TYR A 66 -11.14 -23.58 5.62
C TYR A 66 -12.53 -23.75 6.25
N PRO A 67 -13.15 -24.95 6.18
CA PRO A 67 -14.54 -25.17 6.63
C PRO A 67 -14.71 -25.22 8.16
N ASP A 68 -13.67 -25.57 8.92
CA ASP A 68 -13.76 -25.89 10.35
C ASP A 68 -13.35 -24.71 11.26
N TYR A 69 -13.93 -23.53 11.06
CA TYR A 69 -13.61 -22.31 11.82
C TYR A 69 -14.63 -21.97 12.91
N ILE A 70 -15.88 -22.41 12.77
CA ILE A 70 -16.97 -22.01 13.66
C ILE A 70 -16.68 -22.45 15.10
N GLY A 71 -16.81 -21.48 16.04
CA GLY A 71 -16.61 -21.70 17.48
C GLY A 71 -15.15 -21.73 17.92
N LYS A 72 -14.17 -21.65 17.00
CA LYS A 72 -12.77 -21.44 17.36
C LYS A 72 -12.56 -20.01 17.88
N ASN A 73 -11.49 -19.78 18.64
CA ASN A 73 -11.07 -18.43 19.02
C ASN A 73 -10.64 -17.64 17.78
N CYS A 74 -10.88 -16.33 17.78
CA CYS A 74 -10.55 -15.46 16.66
C CYS A 74 -9.05 -15.43 16.36
N ASP A 75 -8.19 -15.42 17.39
CA ASP A 75 -6.73 -15.50 17.25
C ASP A 75 -6.27 -16.78 16.54
N VAL A 76 -6.88 -17.94 16.87
CA VAL A 76 -6.57 -19.21 16.21
C VAL A 76 -6.98 -19.19 14.74
N VAL A 77 -8.19 -18.69 14.46
CA VAL A 77 -8.69 -18.60 13.08
C VAL A 77 -7.84 -17.65 12.26
N LEU A 78 -7.44 -16.50 12.83
CA LEU A 78 -6.59 -15.52 12.18
C LEU A 78 -5.23 -16.13 11.80
N ARG A 79 -4.59 -16.87 12.72
CA ARG A 79 -3.34 -17.61 12.44
C ARG A 79 -3.51 -18.63 11.31
N ASP A 80 -4.54 -19.48 11.41
CA ASP A 80 -4.86 -20.50 10.40
C ASP A 80 -5.08 -19.83 9.01
N LEU A 81 -5.72 -18.65 8.95
CA LEU A 81 -5.94 -17.91 7.72
C LEU A 81 -4.63 -17.36 7.13
N VAL A 82 -3.75 -16.77 7.95
CA VAL A 82 -2.45 -16.26 7.50
C VAL A 82 -1.59 -17.40 6.94
N GLU A 83 -1.57 -18.56 7.60
CA GLU A 83 -0.88 -19.76 7.08
C GLU A 83 -1.44 -20.19 5.71
N LYS A 84 -2.77 -20.24 5.56
CA LYS A 84 -3.41 -20.61 4.28
C LYS A 84 -3.17 -19.60 3.16
N ILE A 85 -3.16 -18.31 3.49
CA ILE A 85 -2.81 -17.24 2.55
C ILE A 85 -1.37 -17.41 2.06
N ASN A 86 -0.44 -17.75 2.97
CA ASN A 86 0.93 -18.04 2.62
C ASN A 86 1.07 -19.34 1.77
N GLU A 87 0.40 -20.42 2.15
CA GLU A 87 0.37 -21.67 1.37
C GLU A 87 -0.17 -21.47 -0.04
N ALA A 88 -1.14 -20.58 -0.22
CA ALA A 88 -1.71 -20.21 -1.50
C ALA A 88 -0.81 -19.24 -2.31
N GLY A 89 0.29 -18.75 -1.73
CA GLY A 89 1.29 -17.93 -2.41
C GLY A 89 0.96 -16.45 -2.54
N TYR A 90 0.04 -15.91 -1.75
CA TYR A 90 -0.36 -14.50 -1.86
C TYR A 90 0.63 -13.51 -1.26
N PHE A 91 1.62 -13.96 -0.50
CA PHE A 91 2.71 -13.11 0.03
C PHE A 91 3.92 -13.00 -0.90
N VAL A 92 3.98 -13.77 -1.99
CA VAL A 92 5.09 -13.68 -2.96
C VAL A 92 5.05 -12.44 -3.84
N GLU A 93 3.90 -11.78 -3.93
CA GLU A 93 3.79 -10.48 -4.58
C GLU A 93 4.23 -9.40 -3.61
N ASP A 94 5.27 -8.68 -3.97
CA ASP A 94 5.75 -7.54 -3.19
C ASP A 94 5.07 -6.21 -3.62
N ILE A 95 5.22 -5.22 -2.76
CA ILE A 95 4.95 -3.83 -3.07
C ILE A 95 6.24 -3.08 -2.82
N ASP A 96 6.82 -2.53 -3.86
CA ASP A 96 8.06 -1.76 -3.80
C ASP A 96 9.24 -2.53 -3.16
N GLY A 97 9.36 -3.83 -3.49
CA GLY A 97 10.39 -4.72 -2.96
C GLY A 97 10.15 -5.26 -1.55
N ASN A 98 9.02 -4.95 -0.93
CA ASN A 98 8.63 -5.45 0.40
C ASN A 98 7.38 -6.32 0.32
N GLU A 99 7.29 -7.33 1.18
CA GLU A 99 6.06 -8.11 1.31
C GLU A 99 4.89 -7.23 1.74
N LYS A 100 3.69 -7.54 1.24
CA LYS A 100 2.48 -6.77 1.56
C LYS A 100 2.19 -6.77 3.06
N ASN A 101 1.78 -5.61 3.58
CA ASN A 101 1.26 -5.51 4.93
C ASN A 101 0.03 -6.38 5.15
N ILE A 102 -0.10 -6.88 6.37
CA ILE A 102 -1.34 -7.48 6.88
C ILE A 102 -2.11 -6.39 7.62
N VAL A 103 -3.26 -5.99 7.09
CA VAL A 103 -4.14 -5.01 7.75
C VAL A 103 -5.24 -5.73 8.52
N LEU A 104 -5.34 -5.45 9.82
CA LEU A 104 -6.39 -5.92 10.73
C LEU A 104 -7.29 -4.75 11.09
N GLN A 105 -8.44 -4.65 10.43
CA GLN A 105 -9.38 -3.54 10.63
C GLN A 105 -10.58 -4.01 11.45
N LEU A 106 -10.81 -3.39 12.59
CA LEU A 106 -11.97 -3.62 13.41
C LEU A 106 -13.13 -2.75 12.93
N GLU A 107 -14.25 -3.36 12.51
CA GLU A 107 -15.41 -2.58 12.09
C GLU A 107 -15.95 -1.70 13.23
N PRO A 108 -16.30 -0.44 12.93
CA PRO A 108 -16.90 0.45 13.91
C PRO A 108 -18.14 -0.13 14.60
N GLY A 109 -18.21 0.01 15.92
CA GLY A 109 -19.29 -0.52 16.74
C GLY A 109 -19.21 -2.01 17.03
N SER A 110 -18.13 -2.68 16.67
CA SER A 110 -17.85 -4.06 17.06
C SER A 110 -17.74 -4.20 18.58
N VAL A 111 -18.28 -5.29 19.14
CA VAL A 111 -18.04 -5.63 20.53
C VAL A 111 -16.59 -6.08 20.70
N LEU A 112 -15.95 -5.61 21.76
CA LEU A 112 -14.61 -6.06 22.13
C LEU A 112 -14.72 -7.17 23.21
N PRO A 113 -14.23 -8.40 22.95
CA PRO A 113 -14.16 -9.46 23.96
C PRO A 113 -13.28 -9.09 25.16
N SER A 114 -12.27 -8.24 24.94
CA SER A 114 -11.41 -7.64 25.97
C SER A 114 -10.91 -6.27 25.51
N ASP A 115 -10.44 -5.44 26.45
CA ASP A 115 -9.84 -4.12 26.14
C ASP A 115 -8.55 -4.24 25.28
N HIS A 116 -7.95 -5.43 25.20
CA HIS A 116 -6.73 -5.72 24.46
C HIS A 116 -6.97 -6.58 23.20
N PHE A 117 -8.23 -6.78 22.82
CA PHE A 117 -8.59 -7.73 21.77
C PHE A 117 -7.80 -7.50 20.47
N LEU A 118 -7.78 -6.28 19.94
CA LEU A 118 -7.08 -5.99 18.68
C LEU A 118 -5.55 -6.13 18.83
N ALA A 119 -5.00 -5.72 19.96
CA ALA A 119 -3.59 -5.93 20.28
C ALA A 119 -3.21 -7.40 20.38
N ASP A 120 -4.09 -8.24 20.97
CA ASP A 120 -3.91 -9.69 21.04
C ASP A 120 -3.95 -10.32 19.64
N MET A 121 -4.85 -9.84 18.75
CA MET A 121 -4.93 -10.28 17.35
C MET A 121 -3.65 -9.91 16.60
N SER A 122 -3.16 -8.68 16.74
CA SER A 122 -1.90 -8.22 16.14
C SER A 122 -0.72 -9.06 16.62
N ALA A 123 -0.60 -9.29 17.94
CA ALA A 123 0.49 -10.09 18.50
C ALA A 123 0.45 -11.56 18.02
N SER A 124 -0.75 -12.15 17.90
CA SER A 124 -0.93 -13.50 17.36
C SER A 124 -0.53 -13.59 15.89
N THR A 125 -0.91 -12.57 15.09
CA THR A 125 -0.51 -12.45 13.67
C THR A 125 1.00 -12.28 13.54
N GLN A 126 1.63 -11.44 14.36
CA GLN A 126 3.09 -11.27 14.36
C GLN A 126 3.81 -12.58 14.70
N ALA A 127 3.24 -13.40 15.59
CA ALA A 127 3.83 -14.69 15.93
C ALA A 127 3.83 -15.66 14.75
N VAL A 128 2.71 -15.81 14.04
CA VAL A 128 2.64 -16.69 12.85
C VAL A 128 3.50 -16.16 11.70
N VAL A 129 3.52 -14.86 11.45
CA VAL A 129 4.40 -14.23 10.43
C VAL A 129 5.86 -14.62 10.66
N LYS A 130 6.34 -14.57 11.91
CA LYS A 130 7.70 -15.02 12.27
C LYS A 130 7.89 -16.53 12.11
N GLU A 131 6.91 -17.34 12.51
CA GLU A 131 6.97 -18.80 12.40
C GLU A 131 7.12 -19.28 10.96
N ILE A 132 6.42 -18.62 10.01
CA ILE A 132 6.47 -18.94 8.59
C ILE A 132 7.53 -18.13 7.82
N SER A 133 8.34 -17.35 8.53
CA SER A 133 9.47 -16.57 7.98
C SER A 133 9.06 -15.50 6.96
N LEU A 134 7.91 -14.87 7.17
CA LEU A 134 7.50 -13.68 6.42
C LEU A 134 8.08 -12.41 7.07
N SER A 135 8.24 -11.37 6.27
CA SER A 135 8.67 -10.02 6.69
C SER A 135 7.53 -8.99 6.65
N SER A 136 6.31 -9.44 6.38
CA SER A 136 5.12 -8.57 6.30
C SER A 136 4.90 -7.75 7.56
N GLY A 137 4.72 -6.44 7.40
CA GLY A 137 4.28 -5.55 8.46
C GLY A 137 2.84 -5.83 8.88
N ILE A 138 2.49 -5.53 10.13
CA ILE A 138 1.12 -5.66 10.62
C ILE A 138 0.62 -4.30 11.03
N VAL A 139 -0.50 -3.89 10.46
CA VAL A 139 -1.19 -2.65 10.76
C VAL A 139 -2.56 -2.97 11.35
N THR A 140 -2.92 -2.28 12.42
CA THR A 140 -4.27 -2.34 13.00
C THR A 140 -5.01 -1.05 12.74
N ILE A 141 -6.32 -1.14 12.48
CA ILE A 141 -7.22 0.01 12.35
C ILE A 141 -8.41 -0.23 13.27
N ASP A 142 -8.71 0.75 14.13
CA ASP A 142 -9.87 0.73 15.01
C ASP A 142 -10.66 2.05 14.96
N GLY A 143 -11.60 2.24 15.89
CA GLY A 143 -12.49 3.40 15.89
C GLY A 143 -11.78 4.75 16.07
N ASP A 144 -10.62 4.77 16.72
CA ASP A 144 -9.84 5.98 17.00
C ASP A 144 -8.99 6.41 15.79
N ASP A 145 -8.79 5.51 14.84
CA ASP A 145 -8.02 5.76 13.61
C ASP A 145 -8.83 6.45 12.50
N TYR A 146 -10.14 6.71 12.72
CA TYR A 146 -10.98 7.37 11.72
C TYR A 146 -11.08 8.88 11.95
N ASP A 147 -10.91 9.67 10.87
CA ASP A 147 -10.92 11.13 10.94
C ASP A 147 -12.33 11.67 11.21
N PRO A 148 -12.61 12.27 12.39
CA PRO A 148 -13.92 12.76 12.72
C PRO A 148 -14.41 13.92 11.82
N ALA A 149 -13.51 14.57 11.07
CA ALA A 149 -13.88 15.65 10.14
C ALA A 149 -14.81 15.18 9.01
N TYR A 150 -14.76 13.91 8.67
CA TYR A 150 -15.62 13.30 7.64
C TYR A 150 -16.85 12.59 8.20
N ALA A 151 -17.06 12.60 9.53
CA ALA A 151 -18.25 12.03 10.16
C ALA A 151 -19.50 12.80 9.77
N LYS A 152 -20.59 12.12 9.41
CA LYS A 152 -21.87 12.72 9.00
C LYS A 152 -23.04 12.10 9.72
N GLY A 153 -23.95 12.92 10.23
CA GLY A 153 -25.25 12.46 10.75
C GLY A 153 -25.17 11.58 12.00
N GLY A 154 -24.03 11.56 12.71
CA GLY A 154 -23.80 10.67 13.87
C GLY A 154 -23.22 9.32 13.49
N GLU A 155 -22.93 9.11 12.22
CA GLU A 155 -22.14 7.96 11.73
C GLU A 155 -20.65 8.30 11.81
N LEU A 156 -19.83 7.26 12.01
CA LEU A 156 -18.38 7.41 12.00
C LEU A 156 -17.89 7.83 10.62
N SER A 157 -16.70 8.42 10.58
CA SER A 157 -16.02 8.74 9.33
C SER A 157 -15.83 7.48 8.47
N PRO A 158 -16.01 7.56 7.16
CA PRO A 158 -15.64 6.47 6.27
C PRO A 158 -14.13 6.39 6.00
N TYR A 159 -13.34 7.38 6.45
CA TYR A 159 -11.92 7.50 6.13
C TYR A 159 -11.07 7.49 7.38
N ILE A 160 -9.92 6.81 7.28
CA ILE A 160 -8.88 6.83 8.30
C ILE A 160 -8.23 8.21 8.41
N THR A 161 -7.51 8.45 9.49
CA THR A 161 -6.72 9.68 9.65
C THR A 161 -5.51 9.69 8.71
N LEU A 162 -5.01 10.89 8.42
CA LEU A 162 -3.76 11.05 7.68
C LEU A 162 -2.58 10.39 8.42
N GLU A 163 -2.54 10.51 9.74
CA GLU A 163 -1.52 9.89 10.59
C GLU A 163 -1.51 8.36 10.44
N LYS A 164 -2.71 7.74 10.38
CA LYS A 164 -2.82 6.29 10.13
C LYS A 164 -2.35 5.92 8.73
N ALA A 165 -2.68 6.71 7.72
CA ALA A 165 -2.20 6.48 6.35
C ALA A 165 -0.66 6.56 6.28
N GLN A 166 -0.05 7.52 6.97
CA GLN A 166 1.41 7.63 7.08
C GLN A 166 2.04 6.40 7.78
N GLU A 167 1.45 5.94 8.90
CA GLU A 167 1.90 4.72 9.58
C GLU A 167 1.87 3.51 8.64
N ILE A 168 0.82 3.37 7.85
CA ILE A 168 0.65 2.29 6.87
C ILE A 168 1.74 2.34 5.80
N ALA A 169 1.98 3.51 5.21
CA ALA A 169 3.00 3.71 4.18
C ALA A 169 4.40 3.38 4.71
N LEU A 170 4.75 3.89 5.89
CA LEU A 170 6.04 3.62 6.53
C LEU A 170 6.22 2.14 6.88
N THR A 171 5.16 1.49 7.36
CA THR A 171 5.19 0.05 7.66
C THR A 171 5.41 -0.76 6.38
N GLN A 172 4.75 -0.39 5.27
CA GLN A 172 4.93 -1.06 3.97
C GLN A 172 6.33 -0.82 3.40
N ALA A 173 6.86 0.38 3.53
CA ALA A 173 8.21 0.73 3.10
C ALA A 173 9.32 0.14 4.00
N ASN A 174 8.95 -0.43 5.15
CA ASN A 174 9.87 -0.87 6.21
C ASN A 174 10.82 0.27 6.66
N VAL A 175 10.27 1.48 6.82
CA VAL A 175 10.97 2.69 7.23
C VAL A 175 10.53 3.09 8.64
N PRO A 176 11.46 3.25 9.60
CA PRO A 176 11.16 3.81 10.91
C PRO A 176 10.62 5.24 10.81
N ALA A 177 9.60 5.57 11.60
CA ALA A 177 8.96 6.88 11.54
C ALA A 177 9.92 8.05 11.86
N GLU A 178 10.92 7.80 12.70
CA GLU A 178 11.97 8.77 13.05
C GLU A 178 12.94 9.09 11.91
N ASP A 179 13.02 8.22 10.90
CA ASP A 179 13.91 8.38 9.74
C ASP A 179 13.19 9.04 8.55
N ALA A 180 11.86 9.18 8.62
CA ALA A 180 11.05 9.70 7.52
C ALA A 180 10.75 11.19 7.64
N VAL A 181 10.83 11.88 6.52
CA VAL A 181 10.37 13.27 6.37
C VAL A 181 9.33 13.28 5.27
N PHE A 182 8.08 13.63 5.62
CA PHE A 182 7.01 13.76 4.64
C PHE A 182 7.08 15.12 3.96
N ASP A 183 7.25 15.11 2.64
CA ASP A 183 7.37 16.29 1.79
C ASP A 183 6.02 16.74 1.24
N ASP A 184 5.14 15.78 0.87
CA ASP A 184 3.76 16.04 0.49
C ASP A 184 2.79 15.01 1.08
N LYS A 185 1.54 15.44 1.30
CA LYS A 185 0.46 14.65 1.90
C LYS A 185 -0.87 15.20 1.45
N GLU A 186 -1.51 14.55 0.51
CA GLU A 186 -2.77 15.00 -0.05
C GLU A 186 -3.84 13.91 0.08
N PHE A 187 -5.10 14.34 0.32
CA PHE A 187 -6.27 13.47 0.20
C PHE A 187 -6.93 13.74 -1.15
N ASP A 188 -6.96 12.74 -2.01
CA ASP A 188 -7.52 12.86 -3.35
C ASP A 188 -8.44 11.67 -3.70
N HIS A 189 -8.99 11.70 -4.89
CA HIS A 189 -9.82 10.65 -5.46
C HIS A 189 -9.23 10.21 -6.79
N ASP A 190 -8.35 9.23 -6.75
CA ASP A 190 -7.80 8.61 -7.96
C ASP A 190 -8.85 7.69 -8.60
N ASP A 191 -9.28 8.03 -9.83
CA ASP A 191 -10.38 7.36 -10.56
C ASP A 191 -11.63 7.10 -9.72
N GLY A 192 -11.93 8.00 -8.74
CA GLY A 192 -13.07 7.90 -7.84
C GLY A 192 -12.82 7.04 -6.59
N THR A 193 -11.64 6.53 -6.41
CA THR A 193 -11.18 5.83 -5.20
C THR A 193 -10.56 6.83 -4.24
N PRO A 194 -11.05 6.97 -2.99
CA PRO A 194 -10.45 7.88 -2.02
C PRO A 194 -9.09 7.35 -1.55
N VAL A 195 -8.04 8.14 -1.73
CA VAL A 195 -6.66 7.81 -1.37
C VAL A 195 -6.00 8.94 -0.60
N PHE A 196 -5.02 8.59 0.23
CA PHE A 196 -3.98 9.50 0.68
C PHE A 196 -2.76 9.30 -0.21
N GLU A 197 -2.39 10.32 -0.95
CA GLU A 197 -1.14 10.40 -1.68
C GLU A 197 -0.05 10.93 -0.75
N LEU A 198 1.01 10.17 -0.57
CA LEU A 198 2.05 10.42 0.41
C LEU A 198 3.42 10.39 -0.26
N GLU A 199 4.13 11.51 -0.19
CA GLU A 199 5.53 11.59 -0.60
C GLU A 199 6.40 11.81 0.63
N PHE A 200 7.44 10.98 0.79
CA PHE A 200 8.38 11.12 1.91
C PHE A 200 9.80 10.70 1.54
N THR A 201 10.76 11.29 2.23
CA THR A 201 12.17 10.95 2.08
C THR A 201 12.66 10.21 3.31
N ALA A 202 13.46 9.16 3.11
CA ALA A 202 14.11 8.40 4.17
C ALA A 202 15.34 7.66 3.63
N ASN A 203 16.43 7.62 4.42
CA ASN A 203 17.62 6.84 4.12
C ASN A 203 18.22 7.08 2.73
N GLY A 204 18.07 8.30 2.19
CA GLY A 204 18.56 8.67 0.87
C GLY A 204 17.66 8.24 -0.29
N ASN A 205 16.44 7.83 -0.01
CA ASN A 205 15.40 7.53 -1.01
C ASN A 205 14.21 8.49 -0.86
N GLU A 206 13.54 8.75 -1.96
CA GLU A 206 12.24 9.40 -2.05
C GLU A 206 11.20 8.32 -2.35
N TYR A 207 10.12 8.32 -1.58
CA TYR A 207 9.03 7.34 -1.64
C TYR A 207 7.75 8.02 -2.06
N GLU A 208 6.94 7.35 -2.89
CA GLU A 208 5.60 7.76 -3.31
C GLU A 208 4.63 6.62 -3.03
N TYR A 209 3.62 6.87 -2.17
CA TYR A 209 2.67 5.86 -1.72
C TYR A 209 1.25 6.38 -1.76
N ASP A 210 0.34 5.60 -2.36
CA ASP A 210 -1.09 5.85 -2.29
C ASP A 210 -1.74 4.83 -1.36
N VAL A 211 -2.38 5.33 -0.31
CA VAL A 211 -3.08 4.51 0.69
C VAL A 211 -4.57 4.73 0.58
N HIS A 212 -5.33 3.66 0.33
CA HIS A 212 -6.79 3.71 0.25
C HIS A 212 -7.38 4.20 1.58
N ALA A 213 -8.07 5.33 1.55
CA ALA A 213 -8.48 6.05 2.75
C ALA A 213 -9.52 5.33 3.62
N ALA A 214 -10.27 4.37 3.09
CA ALA A 214 -11.26 3.63 3.88
C ALA A 214 -10.75 2.30 4.44
N THR A 215 -9.78 1.67 3.78
CA THR A 215 -9.35 0.31 4.11
C THR A 215 -7.90 0.21 4.57
N GLY A 216 -7.12 1.29 4.44
CA GLY A 216 -5.69 1.27 4.72
C GLY A 216 -4.85 0.42 3.77
N LYS A 217 -5.40 -0.02 2.64
CA LYS A 217 -4.65 -0.80 1.66
C LYS A 217 -3.72 0.10 0.86
N VAL A 218 -2.47 -0.28 0.71
CA VAL A 218 -1.54 0.37 -0.22
C VAL A 218 -1.94 -0.02 -1.64
N VAL A 219 -2.29 0.96 -2.47
CA VAL A 219 -2.78 0.75 -3.85
C VAL A 219 -1.73 1.12 -4.90
N LYS A 220 -0.80 2.00 -4.53
CA LYS A 220 0.38 2.36 -5.32
C LYS A 220 1.57 2.55 -4.40
N ALA A 221 2.76 2.16 -4.83
CA ALA A 221 3.99 2.43 -4.11
C ALA A 221 5.17 2.40 -5.08
N GLY A 222 6.18 3.20 -4.77
CA GLY A 222 7.44 3.23 -5.46
C GLY A 222 8.46 4.05 -4.69
N HIS A 223 9.75 3.80 -4.94
CA HIS A 223 10.81 4.65 -4.42
C HIS A 223 11.90 4.88 -5.47
N LYS A 224 12.60 5.99 -5.31
CA LYS A 224 13.80 6.32 -6.10
C LYS A 224 14.87 6.86 -5.17
N ALA A 225 16.16 6.62 -5.49
CA ALA A 225 17.25 7.18 -4.71
C ALA A 225 17.28 8.71 -4.83
N VAL A 226 17.37 9.42 -3.69
CA VAL A 226 17.60 10.86 -3.67
C VAL A 226 19.09 11.10 -3.77
N ASN A 227 19.55 11.56 -4.92
CA ASN A 227 20.93 11.97 -5.08
C ASN A 227 21.23 13.20 -4.22
N ALA A 228 21.99 13.03 -3.15
CA ALA A 228 22.47 14.09 -2.27
C ALA A 228 23.54 14.99 -2.92
N GLN A 229 23.51 15.15 -4.24
CA GLN A 229 24.34 16.12 -4.97
C GLN A 229 23.56 16.70 -6.14
N ALA A 230 23.11 17.92 -5.98
CA ALA A 230 22.84 18.77 -7.13
C ALA A 230 24.15 18.93 -7.90
N GLY A 231 24.35 18.11 -8.92
CA GLY A 231 25.52 18.21 -9.81
C GLY A 231 26.16 16.90 -10.27
N GLN A 232 25.60 15.72 -9.96
CA GLN A 232 26.06 14.50 -10.61
C GLN A 232 24.85 13.62 -10.92
N GLN A 233 24.63 13.45 -12.19
CA GLN A 233 23.66 12.57 -12.82
C GLN A 233 23.88 11.14 -12.34
N GLN A 234 22.83 10.44 -11.91
CA GLN A 234 22.98 9.10 -11.41
C GLN A 234 22.24 8.07 -12.25
N THR A 235 23.03 7.09 -12.51
CA THR A 235 22.80 5.87 -13.24
C THR A 235 21.72 5.00 -12.62
N SER A 236 20.64 4.78 -13.33
CA SER A 236 19.86 3.56 -13.19
C SER A 236 20.63 2.43 -13.88
N SER A 237 20.91 1.36 -13.17
CA SER A 237 21.58 0.17 -13.70
C SER A 237 20.63 -0.69 -14.55
N SER A 238 20.12 -0.15 -15.60
CA SER A 238 19.58 -0.85 -16.76
C SER A 238 19.90 0.04 -17.95
N GLY A 239 20.76 -0.42 -18.87
CA GLY A 239 21.14 0.35 -20.06
C GLY A 239 19.92 0.99 -20.70
N ASP A 240 19.92 2.30 -20.80
CA ASP A 240 18.88 3.02 -21.50
C ASP A 240 19.03 2.71 -23.01
N TYR A 241 17.93 2.53 -23.72
CA TYR A 241 18.00 2.15 -25.14
C TYR A 241 17.91 3.36 -26.08
N ASN A 242 17.58 4.54 -25.59
CA ASN A 242 17.53 5.78 -26.35
C ASN A 242 17.61 6.97 -25.42
N ASP A 243 18.77 7.53 -25.22
CA ASP A 243 18.96 8.76 -24.45
C ASP A 243 19.29 9.96 -25.38
N THR A 244 19.10 11.19 -24.90
CA THR A 244 19.47 12.41 -25.60
C THR A 244 19.95 13.44 -24.60
N ASP A 245 21.25 13.57 -24.46
CA ASP A 245 21.88 14.47 -23.49
C ASP A 245 22.26 15.83 -24.13
N TYR A 246 21.93 16.91 -23.42
CA TYR A 246 22.26 18.29 -23.81
C TYR A 246 23.46 18.85 -23.04
N GLY A 247 24.13 18.03 -22.24
CA GLY A 247 25.32 18.36 -21.47
C GLY A 247 26.43 17.35 -21.69
N PRO A 248 27.51 17.41 -20.87
CA PRO A 248 28.50 16.35 -20.90
C PRO A 248 27.90 15.05 -20.41
N ASN A 249 27.98 13.98 -21.20
CA ASN A 249 27.65 12.64 -20.74
C ASN A 249 28.71 12.20 -19.72
N ASN A 250 28.30 11.82 -18.52
CA ASN A 250 29.15 11.42 -17.40
C ASN A 250 28.54 10.31 -16.58
N ASP A 251 27.56 9.62 -17.05
CA ASP A 251 26.82 8.71 -16.20
C ASP A 251 27.52 7.36 -15.97
N GLY A 252 28.40 6.97 -16.86
CA GLY A 252 29.19 5.75 -16.70
C GLY A 252 28.43 4.48 -17.06
N VAL A 253 27.40 4.60 -17.91
CA VAL A 253 26.57 3.47 -18.39
C VAL A 253 26.78 3.33 -19.90
N THR A 254 26.63 2.12 -20.42
CA THR A 254 26.66 1.84 -21.87
C THR A 254 25.27 2.01 -22.46
N ASP A 255 25.12 2.93 -23.39
CA ASP A 255 23.86 3.23 -24.07
C ASP A 255 23.74 2.60 -25.45
N TYR A 256 22.55 2.48 -25.99
CA TYR A 256 22.32 1.75 -27.25
C TYR A 256 21.74 2.60 -28.38
N ASN A 257 21.65 3.80 -28.36
CA ASN A 257 21.36 4.78 -29.40
C ASN A 257 21.33 6.13 -28.71
N ASP A 258 22.47 6.64 -28.44
CA ASP A 258 22.67 7.93 -27.76
C ASP A 258 22.79 9.07 -28.71
N THR A 259 22.49 10.31 -28.28
CA THR A 259 22.72 11.54 -29.05
C THR A 259 23.16 12.64 -28.11
N ASP A 260 24.47 12.86 -28.04
CA ASP A 260 25.09 13.87 -27.19
C ASP A 260 25.30 15.21 -27.85
N TYR A 261 24.84 16.27 -27.20
CA TYR A 261 25.08 17.65 -27.61
C TYR A 261 26.23 18.33 -26.84
N GLY A 262 26.93 17.60 -26.01
CA GLY A 262 28.06 18.01 -25.21
C GLY A 262 29.28 17.12 -25.41
N PRO A 263 30.35 17.29 -24.61
CA PRO A 263 31.46 16.36 -24.63
C PRO A 263 31.08 15.03 -23.99
N ASN A 264 31.26 13.91 -24.68
CA ASN A 264 31.20 12.58 -24.08
C ASN A 264 32.47 12.36 -23.24
N ASN A 265 32.32 11.99 -21.95
CA ASN A 265 33.44 11.82 -21.00
C ASN A 265 33.22 10.68 -20.04
N ASP A 266 32.33 9.78 -20.26
CA ASP A 266 31.90 8.81 -19.26
C ASP A 266 32.86 7.62 -19.10
N GLY A 267 33.62 7.29 -20.12
CA GLY A 267 34.58 6.20 -20.10
C GLY A 267 33.94 4.82 -20.31
N VAL A 268 32.82 4.79 -21.00
CA VAL A 268 32.07 3.57 -21.35
C VAL A 268 32.00 3.39 -22.87
N THR A 269 31.61 2.23 -23.33
CA THR A 269 31.46 1.94 -24.78
C THR A 269 30.00 2.01 -25.18
N ASP A 270 29.68 2.89 -26.13
CA ASP A 270 28.33 3.08 -26.61
C ASP A 270 28.06 2.36 -27.95
N TYR A 271 26.80 2.16 -28.28
CA TYR A 271 26.37 1.46 -29.50
C TYR A 271 25.45 2.35 -30.33
N ASN A 272 25.85 2.81 -31.48
CA ASN A 272 25.16 3.76 -32.37
C ASN A 272 25.01 5.16 -31.77
N ASP A 273 26.11 5.76 -31.43
CA ASP A 273 26.22 7.08 -30.86
C ASP A 273 26.25 8.20 -31.95
N THR A 274 25.83 9.41 -31.56
CA THR A 274 25.91 10.62 -32.41
C THR A 274 26.31 11.81 -31.57
N ASP A 275 27.60 12.10 -31.55
CA ASP A 275 28.18 13.21 -30.78
C ASP A 275 28.26 14.53 -31.55
N TYR A 276 27.71 15.58 -30.92
CA TYR A 276 27.87 16.97 -31.42
C TYR A 276 28.95 17.76 -30.66
N GLY A 277 29.69 17.12 -29.78
CA GLY A 277 30.80 17.67 -29.00
C GLY A 277 32.10 16.89 -29.18
N PRO A 278 33.15 17.23 -28.42
CA PRO A 278 34.36 16.42 -28.43
C PRO A 278 34.18 15.12 -27.67
N ASN A 279 34.40 13.99 -28.31
CA ASN A 279 34.53 12.69 -27.63
C ASN A 279 35.90 12.62 -26.93
N ASN A 280 35.94 12.34 -25.62
CA ASN A 280 37.13 12.28 -24.76
C ASN A 280 37.15 11.13 -23.80
N ASP A 281 36.37 10.15 -23.97
CA ASP A 281 36.13 9.12 -22.94
C ASP A 281 37.26 8.09 -22.85
N GLY A 282 38.01 7.88 -23.93
CA GLY A 282 39.11 6.91 -23.95
C GLY A 282 38.66 5.46 -24.16
N VAL A 283 37.50 5.25 -24.70
CA VAL A 283 36.88 3.94 -24.95
C VAL A 283 36.67 3.75 -26.47
N THR A 284 36.17 2.59 -26.88
CA THR A 284 35.91 2.26 -28.28
C THR A 284 34.43 2.17 -28.52
N ASP A 285 33.88 3.02 -29.39
CA ASP A 285 32.47 3.05 -29.71
C ASP A 285 32.12 2.24 -30.98
N TYR A 286 30.85 1.86 -31.11
CA TYR A 286 30.36 1.07 -32.25
C TYR A 286 29.34 1.88 -33.07
N ASN A 287 29.62 2.11 -34.33
CA ASN A 287 28.79 2.90 -35.25
C ASN A 287 28.60 4.36 -34.81
N ASP A 288 29.68 5.02 -34.53
CA ASP A 288 29.75 6.40 -34.09
C ASP A 288 29.63 7.40 -35.26
N THR A 289 29.09 8.61 -34.97
CA THR A 289 29.00 9.73 -35.89
C THR A 289 29.38 11.03 -35.18
N ASP A 290 30.64 11.38 -35.21
CA ASP A 290 31.18 12.56 -34.54
C ASP A 290 31.08 13.83 -35.39
N TYR A 291 30.47 14.87 -34.81
CA TYR A 291 30.50 16.24 -35.37
C TYR A 291 31.51 17.16 -34.65
N GLY A 292 32.28 16.63 -33.72
CA GLY A 292 33.32 17.30 -32.95
C GLY A 292 34.72 16.70 -33.17
N PRO A 293 35.73 17.18 -32.44
CA PRO A 293 37.06 16.55 -32.47
C PRO A 293 37.06 15.29 -31.60
N ASN A 294 37.29 14.15 -32.20
CA ASN A 294 37.62 12.93 -31.47
C ASN A 294 39.04 13.04 -30.86
N ASN A 295 39.18 12.89 -29.53
CA ASN A 295 40.47 13.02 -28.83
C ASN A 295 40.73 11.86 -27.84
N ASP A 296 40.00 10.80 -27.91
CA ASP A 296 40.11 9.70 -26.98
C ASP A 296 41.40 8.86 -27.14
N GLY A 297 41.94 8.85 -28.34
CA GLY A 297 43.15 8.07 -28.63
C GLY A 297 42.91 6.58 -28.87
N VAL A 298 41.67 6.20 -29.10
CA VAL A 298 41.21 4.82 -29.37
C VAL A 298 40.78 4.73 -30.85
N THR A 299 40.40 3.57 -31.30
CA THR A 299 39.92 3.33 -32.67
C THR A 299 38.46 2.92 -32.64
N ASP A 300 37.60 3.74 -33.20
CA ASP A 300 36.17 3.50 -33.29
C ASP A 300 35.83 2.54 -34.45
N TYR A 301 34.71 1.82 -34.32
CA TYR A 301 34.23 0.92 -35.35
C TYR A 301 33.11 1.57 -36.14
N ASN A 302 33.30 1.73 -37.46
CA ASN A 302 32.37 2.40 -38.36
C ASN A 302 32.15 3.89 -38.08
N ASP A 303 33.22 4.59 -37.72
CA ASP A 303 33.28 6.05 -37.57
C ASP A 303 32.92 6.78 -38.88
N THR A 304 32.20 7.91 -38.74
CA THR A 304 31.84 8.79 -39.85
C THR A 304 32.11 10.23 -39.42
N ASP A 305 33.30 10.75 -39.77
CA ASP A 305 33.74 12.15 -39.59
C ASP A 305 32.89 13.16 -40.42
#